data_eb720af4f2291d250e25ad1e86ee5177
#
_entry.id   eb720af4f2291d250e25ad1e86ee5177
#
_cell.length_a   1.000
_cell.length_b   1.000
_cell.length_c   1.000
_cell.angle_alpha   90.00
_cell.angle_beta   90.00
_cell.angle_gamma   90.00
#
_symmetry.space_group_name_H-M   'P 1'
#
loop_
_entity.id
_entity.type
_entity.pdbx_description
1 polymer ?
#
loop_
_entity_poly.entity_id
_entity_poly.type
_entity_poly.pdbx_seq_one_letter_code
_entity_poly.pdbx_strand_id
1 'polypeptide(L)'
;MKFPTHKTKIVCTIGPASDEQRVLERMIHQGMDVARLNFAHGDFESHARSIQRIRVASKKVGRRVAIMADLPGPKMRVGELAVEPVQLERGAAITLTSAPVLGDANRISVSFSGLSEAARPGDAIFLNDGFIRLKVVEIGEDEVHCRVVVGGELRSHKGVNLPGTDLGISAVTEDDRRFLEFALEQGVDAVSISFVQAPEDIETVRGIAATHGKSPFVIAKIERAVAIHRIKAIMEATDGIMVARGDLGVETPIEGIAVLQKQLIREANLLGKPVITATQMLESMVANSRPTRAEATDVANAILDGTDAVMLSEESAVGAYPVDAVGMLARIARATEGSHHDYGFNHYLSPSVSEGELIEETIASSVVATANRLHPKLIAIPTRTGATARRVTRYRLRPWIVAFSHNATTCQQLAFSYGVHPVYLEGDRHDWNRIINEWCASEQITSGIAVMTQGSSRHNPDRTNQIEVFSLGDDGIEE
;
A
#
# COMPACT_ATOMS: atom_id res chain seq x y z
N MET A 1 -9.02 11.93 22.83
CA MET A 1 -9.23 11.41 21.43
C MET A 1 -9.65 9.96 21.55
N LYS A 2 -10.77 9.56 20.99
CA LYS A 2 -11.11 8.14 20.98
C LYS A 2 -10.32 7.47 19.87
N PHE A 3 -9.77 6.28 20.10
CA PHE A 3 -9.18 5.47 19.04
C PHE A 3 -10.13 5.39 17.82
N PRO A 4 -9.59 5.28 16.60
CA PRO A 4 -10.40 4.97 15.42
C PRO A 4 -11.27 3.73 15.67
N THR A 5 -12.42 3.67 15.01
CA THR A 5 -13.36 2.55 15.19
C THR A 5 -12.92 1.26 14.50
N HIS A 6 -11.88 1.32 13.68
CA HIS A 6 -11.26 0.22 12.94
C HIS A 6 -9.75 0.34 13.02
N LYS A 7 -9.03 -0.75 12.83
CA LYS A 7 -7.56 -0.88 12.88
C LYS A 7 -6.92 -0.99 11.51
N THR A 8 -7.64 -1.60 10.56
CA THR A 8 -7.24 -1.67 9.15
C THR A 8 -7.12 -0.24 8.62
N LYS A 9 -6.00 0.09 8.02
CA LYS A 9 -5.77 1.43 7.48
C LYS A 9 -6.51 1.63 6.17
N ILE A 10 -6.94 2.85 5.91
CA ILE A 10 -7.66 3.21 4.69
C ILE A 10 -6.79 4.18 3.89
N VAL A 11 -6.40 3.73 2.68
CA VAL A 11 -5.68 4.51 1.70
C VAL A 11 -6.69 5.05 0.69
N CYS A 12 -6.69 6.37 0.44
CA CYS A 12 -7.59 6.99 -0.53
C CYS A 12 -6.80 7.72 -1.60
N THR A 13 -7.08 7.45 -2.86
CA THR A 13 -6.55 8.25 -3.96
C THR A 13 -7.28 9.58 -4.01
N ILE A 14 -6.50 10.66 -3.97
CA ILE A 14 -7.02 12.02 -4.05
C ILE A 14 -7.07 12.45 -5.52
N GLY A 15 -8.19 13.00 -5.91
CA GLY A 15 -8.44 13.48 -7.27
C GLY A 15 -9.58 14.49 -7.30
N PRO A 16 -10.11 14.81 -8.48
CA PRO A 16 -11.11 15.89 -8.65
C PRO A 16 -12.32 15.80 -7.73
N ALA A 17 -12.77 14.59 -7.36
CA ALA A 17 -13.92 14.41 -6.47
C ALA A 17 -13.59 14.61 -4.98
N SER A 18 -12.32 14.58 -4.60
CA SER A 18 -11.88 14.58 -3.20
C SER A 18 -10.88 15.68 -2.82
N ASP A 19 -10.35 16.44 -3.77
CA ASP A 19 -9.32 17.46 -3.51
C ASP A 19 -9.85 18.74 -2.80
N GLU A 20 -11.17 18.91 -2.66
CA GLU A 20 -11.73 20.04 -1.93
C GLU A 20 -11.48 19.88 -0.43
N GLN A 21 -11.08 20.98 0.24
CA GLN A 21 -10.74 21.02 1.68
C GLN A 21 -11.82 20.38 2.57
N ARG A 22 -13.10 20.69 2.34
CA ARG A 22 -14.22 20.15 3.14
C ARG A 22 -14.42 18.65 2.91
N VAL A 23 -14.17 18.17 1.70
CA VAL A 23 -14.28 16.74 1.36
C VAL A 23 -13.15 15.98 2.05
N LEU A 24 -11.92 16.47 1.99
CA LEU A 24 -10.77 15.89 2.70
C LEU A 24 -11.03 15.78 4.21
N GLU A 25 -11.52 16.85 4.85
CA GLU A 25 -11.87 16.82 6.27
C GLU A 25 -12.91 15.73 6.60
N ARG A 26 -13.95 15.60 5.75
CA ARG A 26 -14.96 14.55 5.92
C ARG A 26 -14.38 13.15 5.71
N MET A 27 -13.53 12.95 4.71
CA MET A 27 -12.86 11.66 4.48
C MET A 27 -11.96 11.25 5.66
N ILE A 28 -11.22 12.21 6.24
CA ILE A 28 -10.40 11.98 7.45
C ILE A 28 -11.29 11.59 8.63
N HIS A 29 -12.42 12.26 8.83
CA HIS A 29 -13.40 11.92 9.87
C HIS A 29 -13.98 10.50 9.67
N GLN A 30 -14.20 10.08 8.41
CA GLN A 30 -14.72 8.75 8.08
C GLN A 30 -13.67 7.64 8.23
N GLY A 31 -12.38 7.97 8.30
CA GLY A 31 -11.35 6.98 8.57
C GLY A 31 -10.16 6.95 7.63
N MET A 32 -10.01 7.91 6.72
CA MET A 32 -8.81 7.98 5.87
C MET A 32 -7.54 8.14 6.73
N ASP A 33 -6.58 7.24 6.55
CA ASP A 33 -5.28 7.23 7.21
C ASP A 33 -4.15 7.66 6.27
N VAL A 34 -4.29 7.37 4.98
CA VAL A 34 -3.27 7.66 3.95
C VAL A 34 -3.94 8.31 2.74
N ALA A 35 -3.40 9.42 2.28
CA ALA A 35 -3.75 10.05 1.03
C ALA A 35 -2.74 9.66 -0.05
N ARG A 36 -3.21 8.96 -1.11
CA ARG A 36 -2.40 8.60 -2.28
C ARG A 36 -2.55 9.66 -3.36
N LEU A 37 -1.43 10.14 -3.87
CA LEU A 37 -1.35 11.02 -5.04
C LEU A 37 -0.81 10.22 -6.23
N ASN A 38 -1.63 10.05 -7.26
CA ASN A 38 -1.26 9.30 -8.45
C ASN A 38 -0.57 10.22 -9.47
N PHE A 39 0.73 10.11 -9.61
CA PHE A 39 1.54 10.95 -10.50
C PHE A 39 1.39 10.59 -12.00
N ALA A 40 0.63 9.54 -12.33
CA ALA A 40 0.22 9.30 -13.72
C ALA A 40 -0.78 10.35 -14.26
N HIS A 41 -1.34 11.19 -13.37
CA HIS A 41 -2.34 12.21 -13.68
C HIS A 41 -2.03 13.51 -12.96
N GLY A 42 -2.50 14.63 -13.52
CA GLY A 42 -2.25 15.94 -12.95
C GLY A 42 -0.86 16.51 -13.30
N ASP A 43 -0.53 17.62 -12.70
CA ASP A 43 0.75 18.33 -12.83
C ASP A 43 1.33 18.65 -11.44
N PHE A 44 2.57 19.11 -11.40
CA PHE A 44 3.27 19.45 -10.16
C PHE A 44 2.53 20.48 -9.31
N GLU A 45 1.90 21.45 -9.96
CA GLU A 45 1.18 22.52 -9.25
C GLU A 45 -0.09 21.96 -8.57
N SER A 46 -0.84 21.10 -9.24
CA SER A 46 -2.03 20.45 -8.68
C SER A 46 -1.64 19.53 -7.51
N HIS A 47 -0.57 18.76 -7.66
CA HIS A 47 -0.07 17.90 -6.58
C HIS A 47 0.40 18.70 -5.37
N ALA A 48 1.12 19.81 -5.57
CA ALA A 48 1.53 20.70 -4.47
C ALA A 48 0.33 21.27 -3.71
N ARG A 49 -0.72 21.71 -4.43
CA ARG A 49 -1.98 22.18 -3.82
C ARG A 49 -2.66 21.08 -3.01
N SER A 50 -2.74 19.87 -3.55
CA SER A 50 -3.35 18.73 -2.86
C SER A 50 -2.59 18.37 -1.59
N ILE A 51 -1.26 18.31 -1.64
CA ILE A 51 -0.41 18.07 -0.46
C ILE A 51 -0.69 19.10 0.63
N GLN A 52 -0.72 20.37 0.27
CA GLN A 52 -1.00 21.45 1.22
C GLN A 52 -2.39 21.30 1.86
N ARG A 53 -3.43 21.03 1.05
CA ARG A 53 -4.81 20.85 1.53
C ARG A 53 -4.93 19.65 2.47
N ILE A 54 -4.28 18.53 2.14
CA ILE A 54 -4.26 17.34 3.00
C ILE A 54 -3.63 17.67 4.36
N ARG A 55 -2.48 18.37 4.39
CA ARG A 55 -1.82 18.78 5.63
C ARG A 55 -2.70 19.71 6.47
N VAL A 56 -3.37 20.67 5.84
CA VAL A 56 -4.31 21.59 6.51
C VAL A 56 -5.52 20.82 7.07
N ALA A 57 -6.12 19.91 6.28
CA ALA A 57 -7.26 19.09 6.71
C ALA A 57 -6.87 18.19 7.90
N SER A 58 -5.72 17.50 7.81
CA SER A 58 -5.17 16.65 8.85
C SER A 58 -5.00 17.43 10.18
N LYS A 59 -4.39 18.61 10.11
CA LYS A 59 -4.21 19.49 11.28
C LYS A 59 -5.54 19.95 11.87
N LYS A 60 -6.50 20.35 11.03
CA LYS A 60 -7.82 20.86 11.46
C LYS A 60 -8.65 19.77 12.13
N VAL A 61 -8.64 18.56 11.59
CA VAL A 61 -9.35 17.40 12.13
C VAL A 61 -8.65 16.84 13.38
N GLY A 62 -7.36 17.13 13.56
CA GLY A 62 -6.55 16.60 14.67
C GLY A 62 -6.22 15.10 14.48
N ARG A 63 -6.25 14.59 13.24
CA ARG A 63 -5.86 13.22 12.91
C ARG A 63 -4.70 13.22 11.93
N ARG A 64 -3.72 12.36 12.21
CA ARG A 64 -2.57 12.16 11.34
C ARG A 64 -3.00 11.47 10.04
N VAL A 65 -2.55 12.02 8.90
CA VAL A 65 -2.71 11.43 7.57
C VAL A 65 -1.35 11.41 6.90
N ALA A 66 -0.89 10.24 6.49
CA ALA A 66 0.32 10.11 5.69
C ALA A 66 0.02 10.43 4.22
N ILE A 67 1.00 10.98 3.52
CA ILE A 67 0.90 11.26 2.08
C ILE A 67 1.83 10.32 1.32
N MET A 68 1.28 9.58 0.37
CA MET A 68 1.99 8.64 -0.48
C MET A 68 2.00 9.15 -1.93
N ALA A 69 3.18 9.37 -2.49
CA ALA A 69 3.37 9.61 -3.91
C ALA A 69 3.45 8.26 -4.64
N ASP A 70 2.59 8.06 -5.65
CA ASP A 70 2.55 6.85 -6.45
C ASP A 70 3.15 7.13 -7.83
N LEU A 71 4.35 6.56 -8.07
CA LEU A 71 5.09 6.72 -9.31
C LEU A 71 4.48 5.83 -10.39
N PRO A 72 4.21 6.38 -11.60
CA PRO A 72 3.53 5.66 -12.67
C PRO A 72 4.32 4.47 -13.22
N GLY A 73 5.65 4.54 -13.24
CA GLY A 73 6.49 3.52 -13.84
C GLY A 73 6.36 3.44 -15.38
N PRO A 74 6.99 2.44 -15.98
CA PRO A 74 7.04 2.29 -17.42
C PRO A 74 5.76 1.64 -18.00
N LYS A 75 4.60 2.26 -17.78
CA LYS A 75 3.33 1.71 -18.32
C LYS A 75 3.27 1.84 -19.82
N MET A 76 3.25 0.70 -20.50
CA MET A 76 3.05 0.66 -21.96
C MET A 76 1.60 1.00 -22.29
N ARG A 77 1.40 1.79 -23.34
CA ARG A 77 0.07 2.22 -23.79
C ARG A 77 -0.06 2.16 -25.32
N VAL A 78 -1.26 1.92 -25.75
CA VAL A 78 -1.68 2.13 -27.15
C VAL A 78 -1.58 3.62 -27.48
N GLY A 79 -1.11 3.96 -28.68
CA GLY A 79 -1.10 5.34 -29.18
C GLY A 79 -2.49 5.84 -29.56
N GLU A 80 -2.53 6.97 -30.30
CA GLU A 80 -3.80 7.53 -30.79
C GLU A 80 -4.41 6.67 -31.89
N LEU A 81 -5.75 6.56 -31.89
CA LEU A 81 -6.55 5.86 -32.88
C LEU A 81 -7.30 6.87 -33.76
N ALA A 82 -7.39 6.60 -35.06
CA ALA A 82 -8.05 7.47 -36.03
C ALA A 82 -9.57 7.59 -35.78
N VAL A 83 -10.17 6.55 -35.26
CA VAL A 83 -11.59 6.48 -34.90
C VAL A 83 -11.72 5.76 -33.56
N GLU A 84 -12.60 6.21 -32.70
CA GLU A 84 -12.84 5.61 -31.39
C GLU A 84 -14.31 5.29 -31.13
N PRO A 85 -14.59 4.07 -30.63
CA PRO A 85 -13.68 2.96 -30.44
C PRO A 85 -13.34 2.23 -31.73
N VAL A 86 -12.13 1.63 -31.81
CA VAL A 86 -11.81 0.66 -32.85
C VAL A 86 -12.29 -0.71 -32.39
N GLN A 87 -13.05 -1.41 -33.26
CA GLN A 87 -13.47 -2.78 -33.01
C GLN A 87 -12.42 -3.76 -33.55
N LEU A 88 -11.82 -4.56 -32.65
CA LEU A 88 -10.92 -5.64 -33.02
C LEU A 88 -11.69 -6.96 -33.12
N GLU A 89 -11.74 -7.54 -34.32
CA GLU A 89 -12.48 -8.79 -34.56
C GLU A 89 -11.63 -10.02 -34.26
N ARG A 90 -12.21 -11.05 -33.64
CA ARG A 90 -11.54 -12.32 -33.40
C ARG A 90 -11.05 -12.95 -34.70
N GLY A 91 -9.78 -13.37 -34.73
CA GLY A 91 -9.13 -13.97 -35.89
C GLY A 91 -8.50 -12.96 -36.85
N ALA A 92 -8.75 -11.66 -36.71
CA ALA A 92 -8.11 -10.63 -37.49
C ALA A 92 -6.59 -10.57 -37.27
N ALA A 93 -5.84 -10.18 -38.29
CA ALA A 93 -4.43 -9.82 -38.15
C ALA A 93 -4.32 -8.37 -37.68
N ILE A 94 -3.38 -8.09 -36.82
CA ILE A 94 -3.06 -6.74 -36.34
C ILE A 94 -1.55 -6.60 -36.15
N THR A 95 -1.00 -5.45 -36.49
CA THR A 95 0.41 -5.12 -36.29
C THR A 95 0.54 -4.09 -35.17
N LEU A 96 1.35 -4.40 -34.17
CA LEU A 96 1.80 -3.43 -33.16
C LEU A 96 3.16 -2.88 -33.57
N THR A 97 3.37 -1.58 -33.49
CA THR A 97 4.62 -0.91 -33.88
C THR A 97 5.04 0.12 -32.85
N SER A 98 6.35 0.31 -32.70
CA SER A 98 6.92 1.41 -31.89
C SER A 98 6.91 2.75 -32.65
N ALA A 99 6.76 2.73 -33.98
CA ALA A 99 6.66 3.96 -34.77
C ALA A 99 5.36 4.71 -34.48
N PRO A 100 5.41 6.04 -34.32
CA PRO A 100 4.22 6.86 -34.07
C PRO A 100 3.32 6.84 -35.31
N VAL A 101 2.18 6.16 -35.21
CA VAL A 101 1.16 6.10 -36.26
C VAL A 101 -0.22 6.40 -35.65
N LEU A 102 -1.07 7.03 -36.45
CA LEU A 102 -2.49 7.13 -36.11
C LEU A 102 -3.12 5.75 -36.39
N GLY A 103 -3.49 5.04 -35.28
CA GLY A 103 -3.82 3.62 -35.34
C GLY A 103 -5.21 3.33 -35.91
N ASP A 104 -5.39 2.10 -36.42
CA ASP A 104 -6.66 1.55 -36.88
C ASP A 104 -6.79 0.07 -36.48
N ALA A 105 -7.77 -0.66 -37.02
CA ALA A 105 -7.98 -2.08 -36.74
C ALA A 105 -6.84 -3.01 -37.22
N ASN A 106 -5.93 -2.53 -38.06
CA ASN A 106 -4.87 -3.33 -38.68
C ASN A 106 -3.48 -3.01 -38.12
N ARG A 107 -3.27 -1.75 -37.68
CA ARG A 107 -1.97 -1.29 -37.20
C ARG A 107 -2.14 -0.28 -36.07
N ILE A 108 -1.44 -0.49 -34.98
CA ILE A 108 -1.54 0.33 -33.76
C ILE A 108 -0.12 0.62 -33.25
N SER A 109 0.13 1.88 -32.87
CA SER A 109 1.37 2.25 -32.17
C SER A 109 1.30 1.88 -30.69
N VAL A 110 2.46 1.52 -30.13
CA VAL A 110 2.66 1.23 -28.69
C VAL A 110 3.80 2.10 -28.18
N SER A 111 3.64 2.66 -26.99
CA SER A 111 4.61 3.60 -26.39
C SER A 111 5.94 2.97 -25.95
N PHE A 112 6.18 1.70 -26.24
CA PHE A 112 7.39 0.96 -25.87
C PHE A 112 8.22 0.60 -27.10
N SER A 113 9.39 1.21 -27.24
CA SER A 113 10.29 1.02 -28.38
C SER A 113 10.93 -0.38 -28.45
N GLY A 114 11.12 -1.04 -27.31
CA GLY A 114 11.69 -2.39 -27.22
C GLY A 114 10.68 -3.54 -27.45
N LEU A 115 9.48 -3.26 -27.98
CA LEU A 115 8.43 -4.27 -28.09
C LEU A 115 8.84 -5.47 -28.97
N SER A 116 9.49 -5.22 -30.11
CA SER A 116 9.96 -6.26 -31.02
C SER A 116 11.13 -7.07 -30.45
N GLU A 117 11.94 -6.46 -29.59
CA GLU A 117 13.05 -7.14 -28.92
C GLU A 117 12.58 -8.04 -27.77
N ALA A 118 11.56 -7.59 -27.05
CA ALA A 118 11.00 -8.28 -25.88
C ALA A 118 10.06 -9.44 -26.26
N ALA A 119 9.18 -9.24 -27.25
CA ALA A 119 8.19 -10.24 -27.65
C ALA A 119 8.81 -11.43 -28.38
N ARG A 120 8.13 -12.58 -28.31
CA ARG A 120 8.49 -13.82 -29.02
C ARG A 120 7.26 -14.40 -29.73
N PRO A 121 7.42 -15.07 -30.88
CA PRO A 121 6.32 -15.81 -31.51
C PRO A 121 5.69 -16.79 -30.51
N GLY A 122 4.38 -16.71 -30.37
CA GLY A 122 3.60 -17.51 -29.43
C GLY A 122 3.18 -16.76 -28.17
N ASP A 123 3.82 -15.65 -27.83
CA ASP A 123 3.48 -14.84 -26.66
C ASP A 123 2.07 -14.26 -26.75
N ALA A 124 1.48 -14.03 -25.60
CA ALA A 124 0.22 -13.31 -25.45
C ALA A 124 0.49 -11.83 -25.14
N ILE A 125 -0.19 -10.94 -25.87
CA ILE A 125 -0.24 -9.51 -25.56
C ILE A 125 -1.67 -9.17 -25.16
N PHE A 126 -1.81 -8.48 -24.04
CA PHE A 126 -3.11 -8.03 -23.55
C PHE A 126 -3.25 -6.53 -23.75
N LEU A 127 -4.42 -6.10 -24.23
CA LEU A 127 -4.79 -4.70 -24.37
C LEU A 127 -6.03 -4.42 -23.52
N ASN A 128 -6.22 -3.14 -23.14
CA ASN A 128 -7.40 -2.68 -22.42
C ASN A 128 -7.65 -3.54 -21.15
N ASP A 129 -6.68 -3.55 -20.22
CA ASP A 129 -6.75 -4.25 -18.94
C ASP A 129 -7.09 -5.76 -19.06
N GLY A 130 -6.64 -6.40 -20.15
CA GLY A 130 -6.81 -7.83 -20.39
C GLY A 130 -8.08 -8.22 -21.13
N PHE A 131 -8.98 -7.29 -21.43
CA PHE A 131 -10.22 -7.58 -22.16
C PHE A 131 -9.97 -8.00 -23.62
N ILE A 132 -8.88 -7.53 -24.24
CA ILE A 132 -8.47 -7.90 -25.59
C ILE A 132 -7.19 -8.72 -25.48
N ARG A 133 -7.17 -9.89 -26.15
CA ARG A 133 -6.01 -10.76 -26.17
C ARG A 133 -5.52 -10.98 -27.59
N LEU A 134 -4.25 -10.71 -27.81
CA LEU A 134 -3.53 -10.96 -29.04
C LEU A 134 -2.57 -12.13 -28.83
N LYS A 135 -2.23 -12.83 -29.91
CA LYS A 135 -1.14 -13.80 -29.96
C LYS A 135 -0.11 -13.36 -30.99
N VAL A 136 1.14 -13.27 -30.58
CA VAL A 136 2.26 -12.96 -31.48
C VAL A 136 2.44 -14.09 -32.48
N VAL A 137 2.50 -13.72 -33.75
CA VAL A 137 2.68 -14.65 -34.85
C VAL A 137 4.10 -14.54 -35.42
N GLU A 138 4.56 -13.31 -35.63
CA GLU A 138 5.84 -13.02 -36.25
C GLU A 138 6.40 -11.70 -35.71
N ILE A 139 7.73 -11.57 -35.69
CA ILE A 139 8.44 -10.35 -35.27
C ILE A 139 9.14 -9.77 -36.49
N GLY A 140 8.86 -8.49 -36.77
CA GLY A 140 9.59 -7.66 -37.74
C GLY A 140 10.67 -6.83 -37.03
N GLU A 141 11.30 -5.94 -37.77
CA GLU A 141 12.38 -5.08 -37.25
C GLU A 141 11.86 -4.14 -36.15
N ASP A 142 10.76 -3.40 -36.40
CA ASP A 142 10.08 -2.50 -35.44
C ASP A 142 8.60 -2.86 -35.27
N GLU A 143 8.21 -4.06 -35.64
CA GLU A 143 6.82 -4.49 -35.69
C GLU A 143 6.62 -5.85 -35.05
N VAL A 144 5.47 -6.02 -34.40
CA VAL A 144 5.02 -7.30 -33.86
C VAL A 144 3.70 -7.65 -34.52
N HIS A 145 3.74 -8.66 -35.39
CA HIS A 145 2.55 -9.15 -36.10
C HIS A 145 1.77 -10.11 -35.19
N CYS A 146 0.52 -9.80 -34.98
CA CYS A 146 -0.32 -10.52 -34.05
C CYS A 146 -1.62 -11.01 -34.69
N ARG A 147 -2.25 -11.98 -34.05
CA ARG A 147 -3.61 -12.42 -34.34
C ARG A 147 -4.49 -12.15 -33.14
N VAL A 148 -5.65 -11.58 -33.37
CA VAL A 148 -6.65 -11.33 -32.31
C VAL A 148 -7.25 -12.67 -31.87
N VAL A 149 -7.03 -13.03 -30.60
CA VAL A 149 -7.58 -14.26 -29.97
C VAL A 149 -8.92 -13.96 -29.28
N VAL A 150 -8.97 -12.84 -28.53
CA VAL A 150 -10.20 -12.27 -27.96
C VAL A 150 -10.29 -10.84 -28.45
N GLY A 151 -11.36 -10.52 -29.17
CA GLY A 151 -11.64 -9.19 -29.72
C GLY A 151 -12.39 -8.31 -28.74
N GLY A 152 -12.58 -7.06 -29.12
CA GLY A 152 -13.32 -6.07 -28.32
C GLY A 152 -13.07 -4.64 -28.78
N GLU A 153 -13.70 -3.71 -28.10
CA GLU A 153 -13.52 -2.27 -28.30
C GLU A 153 -12.19 -1.78 -27.73
N LEU A 154 -11.39 -1.14 -28.55
CA LEU A 154 -10.15 -0.50 -28.15
C LEU A 154 -10.23 1.02 -28.31
N ARG A 155 -9.72 1.73 -27.31
CA ARG A 155 -9.58 3.20 -27.32
C ARG A 155 -8.11 3.59 -27.20
N SER A 156 -7.81 4.81 -27.56
CA SER A 156 -6.48 5.41 -27.40
C SER A 156 -5.98 5.34 -25.97
N HIS A 157 -4.68 5.25 -25.78
CA HIS A 157 -3.97 5.28 -24.50
C HIS A 157 -4.30 4.15 -23.52
N LYS A 158 -5.00 3.09 -23.97
CA LYS A 158 -5.25 1.89 -23.16
C LYS A 158 -3.97 1.11 -22.88
N GLY A 159 -3.92 0.46 -21.71
CA GLY A 159 -2.78 -0.34 -21.28
C GLY A 159 -2.44 -1.48 -22.23
N VAL A 160 -1.15 -1.76 -22.33
CA VAL A 160 -0.57 -2.91 -23.06
C VAL A 160 0.23 -3.72 -22.06
N ASN A 161 0.00 -5.03 -21.97
CA ASN A 161 0.72 -5.93 -21.07
C ASN A 161 1.28 -7.12 -21.85
N LEU A 162 2.51 -7.52 -21.49
CA LEU A 162 3.19 -8.73 -21.96
C LEU A 162 3.49 -9.61 -20.74
N PRO A 163 2.57 -10.47 -20.32
CA PRO A 163 2.74 -11.28 -19.12
C PRO A 163 3.95 -12.20 -19.19
N GLY A 164 4.71 -12.26 -18.10
CA GLY A 164 5.87 -13.15 -17.97
C GLY A 164 7.10 -12.74 -18.77
N THR A 165 7.04 -11.66 -19.55
CA THR A 165 8.16 -11.18 -20.37
C THR A 165 9.00 -10.18 -19.56
N ASP A 166 10.30 -10.43 -19.49
CA ASP A 166 11.23 -9.41 -18.98
C ASP A 166 11.41 -8.35 -20.08
N LEU A 167 11.00 -7.13 -19.80
CA LEU A 167 11.05 -6.04 -20.77
C LEU A 167 12.43 -5.37 -20.83
N GLY A 168 13.37 -5.72 -19.95
CA GLY A 168 14.69 -5.12 -19.89
C GLY A 168 14.70 -3.62 -19.52
N ILE A 169 13.59 -3.10 -18.97
CA ILE A 169 13.43 -1.70 -18.60
C ILE A 169 13.38 -1.53 -17.09
N SER A 170 13.96 -0.43 -16.59
CA SER A 170 13.86 -0.06 -15.18
C SER A 170 12.41 0.24 -14.80
N ALA A 171 12.00 -0.16 -13.60
CA ALA A 171 10.73 0.25 -13.01
C ALA A 171 10.70 1.77 -12.71
N VAL A 172 11.85 2.42 -12.64
CA VAL A 172 11.99 3.87 -12.40
C VAL A 172 12.41 4.53 -13.69
N THR A 173 11.49 5.23 -14.34
CA THR A 173 11.73 6.01 -15.55
C THR A 173 12.37 7.37 -15.24
N GLU A 174 12.79 8.12 -16.27
CA GLU A 174 13.29 9.48 -16.08
C GLU A 174 12.18 10.44 -15.58
N ASP A 175 10.94 10.23 -16.03
CA ASP A 175 9.81 10.99 -15.49
C ASP A 175 9.52 10.62 -14.02
N ASP A 176 9.62 9.34 -13.64
CA ASP A 176 9.50 8.93 -12.24
C ASP A 176 10.57 9.56 -11.36
N ARG A 177 11.80 9.74 -11.87
CA ARG A 177 12.85 10.46 -11.17
C ARG A 177 12.42 11.89 -10.88
N ARG A 178 11.90 12.62 -11.87
CA ARG A 178 11.43 14.01 -11.72
C ARG A 178 10.25 14.10 -10.75
N PHE A 179 9.32 13.13 -10.82
CA PHE A 179 8.20 13.03 -9.89
C PHE A 179 8.66 12.74 -8.46
N LEU A 180 9.63 11.84 -8.30
CA LEU A 180 10.20 11.52 -7.00
C LEU A 180 10.88 12.72 -6.36
N GLU A 181 11.76 13.42 -7.11
CA GLU A 181 12.46 14.63 -6.64
C GLU A 181 11.45 15.67 -6.15
N PHE A 182 10.45 15.98 -6.97
CA PHE A 182 9.37 16.89 -6.58
C PHE A 182 8.64 16.41 -5.32
N ALA A 183 8.25 15.15 -5.25
CA ALA A 183 7.53 14.58 -4.10
C ALA A 183 8.36 14.70 -2.80
N LEU A 184 9.67 14.44 -2.87
CA LEU A 184 10.60 14.59 -1.76
C LEU A 184 10.74 16.05 -1.29
N GLU A 185 10.78 17.01 -2.22
CA GLU A 185 10.79 18.45 -1.91
C GLU A 185 9.50 18.88 -1.21
N GLN A 186 8.34 18.35 -1.66
CA GLN A 186 7.03 18.61 -1.04
C GLN A 186 6.84 17.89 0.30
N GLY A 187 7.78 17.03 0.72
CA GLY A 187 7.77 16.36 2.01
C GLY A 187 6.69 15.29 2.11
N VAL A 188 6.52 14.45 1.09
CA VAL A 188 5.69 13.24 1.19
C VAL A 188 6.27 12.25 2.19
N ASP A 189 5.42 11.42 2.77
CA ASP A 189 5.80 10.46 3.83
C ASP A 189 6.21 9.10 3.24
N ALA A 190 5.63 8.76 2.09
CA ALA A 190 5.87 7.49 1.41
C ALA A 190 5.92 7.65 -0.11
N VAL A 191 6.57 6.69 -0.77
CA VAL A 191 6.63 6.57 -2.23
C VAL A 191 6.28 5.14 -2.60
N SER A 192 5.33 4.93 -3.53
CA SER A 192 5.08 3.62 -4.13
C SER A 192 5.65 3.54 -5.53
N ILE A 193 6.29 2.42 -5.85
CA ILE A 193 6.98 2.18 -7.13
C ILE A 193 6.13 1.18 -7.91
N SER A 194 5.67 1.58 -9.11
CA SER A 194 4.92 0.70 -10.01
C SER A 194 5.86 -0.24 -10.77
N PHE A 195 5.34 -1.40 -11.14
CA PHE A 195 6.02 -2.40 -11.97
C PHE A 195 7.37 -2.89 -11.43
N VAL A 196 7.52 -2.96 -10.10
CA VAL A 196 8.73 -3.50 -9.46
C VAL A 196 8.99 -4.93 -9.95
N GLN A 197 10.24 -5.21 -10.33
CA GLN A 197 10.69 -6.50 -10.81
C GLN A 197 11.82 -7.09 -9.95
N ALA A 198 12.58 -6.22 -9.27
CA ALA A 198 13.77 -6.62 -8.53
C ALA A 198 14.08 -5.64 -7.39
N PRO A 199 14.91 -6.05 -6.40
CA PRO A 199 15.37 -5.18 -5.31
C PRO A 199 16.04 -3.89 -5.79
N GLU A 200 16.72 -3.93 -6.91
CA GLU A 200 17.45 -2.82 -7.51
C GLU A 200 16.54 -1.63 -7.86
N ASP A 201 15.26 -1.89 -8.15
CA ASP A 201 14.26 -0.85 -8.39
C ASP A 201 14.04 -0.02 -7.11
N ILE A 202 13.97 -0.68 -5.96
CA ILE A 202 13.81 -0.04 -4.65
C ILE A 202 15.07 0.74 -4.27
N GLU A 203 16.23 0.14 -4.49
CA GLU A 203 17.53 0.77 -4.19
C GLU A 203 17.75 2.03 -5.04
N THR A 204 17.29 2.04 -6.28
CA THR A 204 17.32 3.23 -7.15
C THR A 204 16.54 4.38 -6.51
N VAL A 205 15.31 4.15 -6.04
CA VAL A 205 14.50 5.18 -5.36
C VAL A 205 15.15 5.62 -4.06
N ARG A 206 15.71 4.69 -3.27
CA ARG A 206 16.43 5.02 -2.03
C ARG A 206 17.68 5.85 -2.31
N GLY A 207 18.43 5.53 -3.36
CA GLY A 207 19.61 6.27 -3.78
C GLY A 207 19.25 7.72 -4.13
N ILE A 208 18.21 7.95 -4.94
CA ILE A 208 17.73 9.29 -5.26
C ILE A 208 17.28 10.03 -3.99
N ALA A 209 16.50 9.39 -3.13
CA ALA A 209 16.04 10.01 -1.89
C ALA A 209 17.20 10.41 -0.96
N ALA A 210 18.25 9.60 -0.88
CA ALA A 210 19.42 9.87 -0.08
C ALA A 210 20.20 11.11 -0.58
N THR A 211 20.29 11.36 -1.89
CA THR A 211 20.91 12.59 -2.43
C THR A 211 20.16 13.86 -2.02
N HIS A 212 18.86 13.75 -1.72
CA HIS A 212 18.03 14.84 -1.19
C HIS A 212 17.98 14.88 0.36
N GLY A 213 18.76 14.04 1.05
CA GLY A 213 18.75 13.94 2.52
C GLY A 213 17.42 13.44 3.08
N LYS A 214 16.66 12.65 2.31
CA LYS A 214 15.35 12.12 2.67
C LYS A 214 15.36 10.60 2.77
N SER A 215 14.42 10.06 3.55
CA SER A 215 14.19 8.62 3.69
C SER A 215 12.68 8.34 3.75
N PRO A 216 11.97 8.40 2.62
CA PRO A 216 10.55 8.10 2.55
C PRO A 216 10.31 6.62 2.84
N PHE A 217 9.10 6.27 3.25
CA PHE A 217 8.64 4.88 3.34
C PHE A 217 8.41 4.35 1.92
N VAL A 218 9.19 3.36 1.49
CA VAL A 218 9.14 2.84 0.12
C VAL A 218 8.22 1.62 0.06
N ILE A 219 7.24 1.66 -0.86
CA ILE A 219 6.26 0.60 -1.07
C ILE A 219 6.45 0.02 -2.48
N ALA A 220 6.76 -1.27 -2.56
CA ALA A 220 6.85 -1.98 -3.83
C ALA A 220 5.46 -2.43 -4.29
N LYS A 221 5.02 -2.02 -5.48
CA LYS A 221 3.77 -2.50 -6.07
C LYS A 221 4.04 -3.81 -6.80
N ILE A 222 3.34 -4.84 -6.38
CA ILE A 222 3.44 -6.18 -6.98
C ILE A 222 2.37 -6.26 -8.06
N GLU A 223 2.79 -6.01 -9.29
CA GLU A 223 1.98 -5.88 -10.51
C GLU A 223 2.38 -6.87 -11.60
N ARG A 224 3.61 -7.40 -11.53
CA ARG A 224 4.22 -8.23 -12.56
C ARG A 224 4.42 -9.67 -12.09
N ALA A 225 4.18 -10.63 -12.98
CA ALA A 225 4.45 -12.05 -12.71
C ALA A 225 5.93 -12.30 -12.37
N VAL A 226 6.86 -11.57 -12.98
CA VAL A 226 8.30 -11.68 -12.72
C VAL A 226 8.64 -11.33 -11.26
N ALA A 227 7.96 -10.35 -10.67
CA ALA A 227 8.18 -9.96 -9.27
C ALA A 227 7.89 -11.11 -8.28
N ILE A 228 6.94 -11.99 -8.60
CA ILE A 228 6.57 -13.12 -7.74
C ILE A 228 7.76 -14.07 -7.54
N HIS A 229 8.55 -14.31 -8.58
CA HIS A 229 9.74 -15.17 -8.49
C HIS A 229 10.86 -14.58 -7.63
N ARG A 230 10.89 -13.26 -7.46
CA ARG A 230 11.88 -12.52 -6.67
C ARG A 230 11.29 -11.91 -5.40
N ILE A 231 10.06 -12.31 -5.03
CA ILE A 231 9.25 -11.62 -4.02
C ILE A 231 9.95 -11.47 -2.67
N LYS A 232 10.69 -12.51 -2.22
CA LYS A 232 11.42 -12.45 -0.95
C LYS A 232 12.47 -11.35 -0.96
N ALA A 233 13.29 -11.28 -1.99
CA ALA A 233 14.31 -10.24 -2.11
C ALA A 233 13.72 -8.84 -2.25
N ILE A 234 12.62 -8.69 -2.97
CA ILE A 234 11.87 -7.42 -3.07
C ILE A 234 11.34 -7.03 -1.69
N MET A 235 10.73 -7.95 -0.94
CA MET A 235 10.21 -7.69 0.40
C MET A 235 11.31 -7.32 1.40
N GLU A 236 12.50 -7.91 1.29
CA GLU A 236 13.65 -7.56 2.14
C GLU A 236 14.12 -6.12 1.89
N ALA A 237 14.14 -5.68 0.63
CA ALA A 237 14.60 -4.35 0.23
C ALA A 237 13.60 -3.22 0.52
N THR A 238 12.29 -3.50 0.48
CA THR A 238 11.22 -2.50 0.63
C THR A 238 10.77 -2.32 2.08
N ASP A 239 10.03 -1.24 2.37
CA ASP A 239 9.41 -1.02 3.69
C ASP A 239 8.00 -1.61 3.80
N GLY A 240 7.31 -1.78 2.67
CA GLY A 240 5.98 -2.38 2.57
C GLY A 240 5.68 -2.78 1.14
N ILE A 241 4.59 -3.51 0.91
CA ILE A 241 4.15 -3.88 -0.43
C ILE A 241 2.72 -3.43 -0.69
N MET A 242 2.39 -3.30 -1.99
CA MET A 242 1.01 -3.15 -2.45
C MET A 242 0.69 -4.29 -3.40
N VAL A 243 -0.36 -5.05 -3.08
CA VAL A 243 -0.93 -6.07 -3.98
C VAL A 243 -1.89 -5.33 -4.92
N ALA A 244 -1.40 -4.98 -6.11
CA ALA A 244 -2.12 -4.20 -7.11
C ALA A 244 -2.84 -5.17 -8.07
N ARG A 245 -4.02 -5.63 -7.67
CA ARG A 245 -4.75 -6.73 -8.29
C ARG A 245 -5.19 -6.47 -9.72
N GLY A 246 -5.35 -5.21 -10.12
CA GLY A 246 -5.71 -4.82 -11.49
C GLY A 246 -4.65 -5.28 -12.48
N ASP A 247 -3.45 -4.74 -12.39
CA ASP A 247 -2.34 -5.10 -13.30
C ASP A 247 -1.85 -6.54 -13.06
N LEU A 248 -1.78 -6.99 -11.79
CA LEU A 248 -1.37 -8.37 -11.47
C LEU A 248 -2.35 -9.42 -12.03
N GLY A 249 -3.66 -9.12 -12.09
CA GLY A 249 -4.68 -9.99 -12.67
C GLY A 249 -4.63 -10.09 -14.19
N VAL A 250 -3.94 -9.17 -14.87
CA VAL A 250 -3.62 -9.27 -16.29
C VAL A 250 -2.33 -10.08 -16.51
N GLU A 251 -1.38 -9.97 -15.59
CA GLU A 251 -0.07 -10.62 -15.64
C GLU A 251 -0.12 -12.10 -15.21
N THR A 252 -1.13 -12.50 -14.46
CA THR A 252 -1.29 -13.85 -13.92
C THR A 252 -2.69 -14.40 -14.22
N PRO A 253 -2.89 -15.75 -14.23
CA PRO A 253 -4.22 -16.30 -14.39
C PRO A 253 -5.20 -15.77 -13.34
N ILE A 254 -6.32 -15.20 -13.77
CA ILE A 254 -7.27 -14.49 -12.91
C ILE A 254 -7.84 -15.39 -11.80
N GLU A 255 -8.01 -16.68 -12.07
CA GLU A 255 -8.47 -17.68 -11.10
C GLU A 255 -7.50 -17.90 -9.94
N GLY A 256 -6.22 -17.53 -10.12
CA GLY A 256 -5.18 -17.66 -9.11
C GLY A 256 -5.01 -16.43 -8.21
N ILE A 257 -5.61 -15.27 -8.57
CA ILE A 257 -5.31 -13.98 -7.92
C ILE A 257 -5.60 -13.98 -6.41
N ALA A 258 -6.69 -14.63 -5.98
CA ALA A 258 -7.05 -14.68 -4.57
C ALA A 258 -6.06 -15.52 -3.73
N VAL A 259 -5.53 -16.61 -4.31
CA VAL A 259 -4.51 -17.44 -3.66
C VAL A 259 -3.20 -16.69 -3.56
N LEU A 260 -2.81 -16.00 -4.65
CA LEU A 260 -1.59 -15.19 -4.70
C LEU A 260 -1.65 -14.02 -3.71
N GLN A 261 -2.79 -13.32 -3.60
CA GLN A 261 -3.01 -12.30 -2.58
C GLN A 261 -2.73 -12.81 -1.18
N LYS A 262 -3.32 -13.97 -0.80
CA LYS A 262 -3.12 -14.59 0.52
C LYS A 262 -1.65 -14.93 0.76
N GLN A 263 -0.97 -15.46 -0.25
CA GLN A 263 0.45 -15.78 -0.16
C GLN A 263 1.30 -14.51 0.07
N LEU A 264 1.11 -13.47 -0.73
CA LEU A 264 1.84 -12.20 -0.63
C LEU A 264 1.61 -11.52 0.73
N ILE A 265 0.36 -11.47 1.20
CA ILE A 265 0.02 -10.92 2.52
C ILE A 265 0.72 -11.71 3.63
N ARG A 266 0.67 -13.04 3.56
CA ARG A 266 1.33 -13.91 4.56
C ARG A 266 2.83 -13.69 4.60
N GLU A 267 3.50 -13.69 3.46
CA GLU A 267 4.96 -13.51 3.37
C GLU A 267 5.39 -12.15 3.91
N ALA A 268 4.67 -11.08 3.55
CA ALA A 268 4.95 -9.75 4.07
C ALA A 268 4.73 -9.66 5.59
N ASN A 269 3.65 -10.26 6.12
CA ASN A 269 3.41 -10.31 7.55
C ASN A 269 4.51 -11.06 8.30
N LEU A 270 5.04 -12.17 7.75
CA LEU A 270 6.17 -12.90 8.34
C LEU A 270 7.42 -12.01 8.47
N LEU A 271 7.63 -11.09 7.54
CA LEU A 271 8.73 -10.12 7.57
C LEU A 271 8.40 -8.82 8.34
N GLY A 272 7.19 -8.71 8.90
CA GLY A 272 6.73 -7.48 9.56
C GLY A 272 6.60 -6.28 8.62
N LYS A 273 6.36 -6.53 7.33
CA LYS A 273 6.17 -5.49 6.30
C LYS A 273 4.68 -5.20 6.11
N PRO A 274 4.25 -3.94 6.20
CA PRO A 274 2.85 -3.58 5.92
C PRO A 274 2.44 -3.91 4.49
N VAL A 275 1.19 -4.33 4.34
CA VAL A 275 0.58 -4.69 3.05
C VAL A 275 -0.63 -3.81 2.78
N ILE A 276 -0.68 -3.25 1.57
CA ILE A 276 -1.85 -2.56 1.03
C ILE A 276 -2.51 -3.49 0.00
N THR A 277 -3.77 -3.85 0.20
CA THR A 277 -4.57 -4.52 -0.84
C THR A 277 -5.30 -3.45 -1.64
N ALA A 278 -5.06 -3.43 -2.95
CA ALA A 278 -5.46 -2.35 -3.83
C ALA A 278 -6.27 -2.82 -5.03
N THR A 279 -6.96 -1.86 -5.66
CA THR A 279 -7.78 -1.95 -6.87
C THR A 279 -9.08 -2.74 -6.72
N GLN A 280 -10.14 -2.20 -7.30
CA GLN A 280 -11.48 -2.80 -7.37
C GLN A 280 -12.06 -3.23 -6.00
N MET A 281 -11.74 -2.48 -4.93
CA MET A 281 -12.23 -2.81 -3.58
C MET A 281 -13.73 -2.51 -3.44
N LEU A 282 -14.17 -1.32 -3.87
CA LEU A 282 -15.55 -0.89 -3.89
C LEU A 282 -15.90 -0.20 -5.21
N GLU A 283 -15.43 -0.70 -6.33
CA GLU A 283 -15.46 -0.05 -7.65
C GLU A 283 -16.87 0.38 -8.06
N SER A 284 -17.89 -0.40 -7.73
CA SER A 284 -19.27 -0.02 -8.00
C SER A 284 -19.70 1.30 -7.31
N MET A 285 -18.97 1.70 -6.24
CA MET A 285 -19.21 2.98 -5.55
C MET A 285 -18.63 4.19 -6.28
N VAL A 286 -17.97 4.03 -7.42
CA VAL A 286 -17.67 5.13 -8.34
C VAL A 286 -18.98 5.80 -8.77
N ALA A 287 -20.02 5.00 -9.09
CA ALA A 287 -21.32 5.49 -9.57
C ALA A 287 -22.48 5.26 -8.58
N ASN A 288 -22.32 4.39 -7.59
CA ASN A 288 -23.39 4.01 -6.67
C ASN A 288 -23.06 4.35 -5.22
N SER A 289 -24.06 4.69 -4.42
CA SER A 289 -23.90 5.01 -2.99
C SER A 289 -23.66 3.78 -2.09
N ARG A 290 -23.74 2.56 -2.65
CA ARG A 290 -23.53 1.30 -1.93
C ARG A 290 -22.76 0.32 -2.82
N PRO A 291 -21.84 -0.49 -2.22
CA PRO A 291 -21.13 -1.52 -2.94
C PRO A 291 -22.01 -2.73 -3.23
N THR A 292 -21.55 -3.58 -4.11
CA THR A 292 -22.08 -4.93 -4.28
C THR A 292 -21.73 -5.82 -3.08
N ARG A 293 -22.46 -6.94 -2.94
CA ARG A 293 -22.13 -7.93 -1.89
C ARG A 293 -20.76 -8.58 -2.14
N ALA A 294 -20.40 -8.79 -3.41
CA ALA A 294 -19.10 -9.37 -3.77
C ALA A 294 -17.94 -8.48 -3.33
N GLU A 295 -18.02 -7.17 -3.57
CA GLU A 295 -17.01 -6.19 -3.15
C GLU A 295 -16.88 -6.11 -1.62
N ALA A 296 -18.02 -6.07 -0.89
CA ALA A 296 -17.99 -6.06 0.56
C ALA A 296 -17.36 -7.35 1.14
N THR A 297 -17.60 -8.50 0.47
CA THR A 297 -16.98 -9.78 0.83
C THR A 297 -15.50 -9.80 0.50
N ASP A 298 -15.08 -9.21 -0.63
CA ASP A 298 -13.69 -9.11 -1.04
C ASP A 298 -12.86 -8.26 -0.07
N VAL A 299 -13.38 -7.09 0.32
CA VAL A 299 -12.76 -6.25 1.37
C VAL A 299 -12.61 -7.02 2.68
N ALA A 300 -13.67 -7.71 3.12
CA ALA A 300 -13.63 -8.51 4.34
C ALA A 300 -12.60 -9.65 4.26
N ASN A 301 -12.51 -10.33 3.11
CA ASN A 301 -11.51 -11.39 2.90
C ASN A 301 -10.08 -10.83 2.94
N ALA A 302 -9.80 -9.70 2.29
CA ALA A 302 -8.47 -9.06 2.36
C ALA A 302 -8.08 -8.74 3.81
N ILE A 303 -9.02 -8.27 4.62
CA ILE A 303 -8.80 -8.00 6.05
C ILE A 303 -8.54 -9.31 6.81
N LEU A 304 -9.33 -10.35 6.59
CA LEU A 304 -9.14 -11.68 7.21
C LEU A 304 -7.84 -12.35 6.77
N ASP A 305 -7.37 -12.09 5.54
CA ASP A 305 -6.06 -12.53 5.06
C ASP A 305 -4.91 -11.85 5.81
N GLY A 306 -5.17 -10.76 6.52
CA GLY A 306 -4.20 -10.02 7.32
C GLY A 306 -3.56 -8.84 6.60
N THR A 307 -4.25 -8.19 5.65
CA THR A 307 -3.76 -6.91 5.09
C THR A 307 -3.68 -5.82 6.16
N ASP A 308 -2.72 -4.91 6.05
CA ASP A 308 -2.61 -3.74 6.93
C ASP A 308 -3.53 -2.61 6.50
N ALA A 309 -3.69 -2.47 5.18
CA ALA A 309 -4.49 -1.41 4.60
C ALA A 309 -5.31 -1.89 3.39
N VAL A 310 -6.43 -1.24 3.14
CA VAL A 310 -7.24 -1.36 1.93
C VAL A 310 -7.29 -0.01 1.21
N MET A 311 -7.27 -0.02 -0.13
CA MET A 311 -7.14 1.19 -0.91
C MET A 311 -8.35 1.44 -1.82
N LEU A 312 -8.83 2.69 -1.82
CA LEU A 312 -9.75 3.25 -2.81
C LEU A 312 -8.96 3.93 -3.94
N SER A 313 -9.33 3.65 -5.15
CA SER A 313 -8.76 4.25 -6.38
C SER A 313 -9.72 5.28 -6.97
N GLU A 314 -10.47 4.92 -8.01
CA GLU A 314 -11.44 5.80 -8.66
C GLU A 314 -12.60 6.17 -7.74
N GLU A 315 -12.99 5.29 -6.82
CA GLU A 315 -14.07 5.49 -5.87
C GLU A 315 -13.90 6.78 -5.05
N SER A 316 -12.65 7.10 -4.70
CA SER A 316 -12.32 8.33 -3.96
C SER A 316 -11.77 9.46 -4.83
N ALA A 317 -11.17 9.14 -6.00
CA ALA A 317 -10.53 10.15 -6.86
C ALA A 317 -11.51 10.89 -7.78
N VAL A 318 -12.44 10.16 -8.41
CA VAL A 318 -13.40 10.67 -9.41
C VAL A 318 -14.83 10.24 -9.16
N GLY A 319 -15.06 9.32 -8.22
CA GLY A 319 -16.38 8.77 -7.92
C GLY A 319 -17.35 9.81 -7.37
N ALA A 320 -18.65 9.54 -7.52
CA ALA A 320 -19.72 10.40 -7.03
C ALA A 320 -19.87 10.38 -5.48
N TYR A 321 -19.28 9.39 -4.80
CA TYR A 321 -19.51 9.14 -3.37
C TYR A 321 -18.21 8.94 -2.57
N PRO A 322 -17.17 9.82 -2.70
CA PRO A 322 -15.85 9.59 -2.11
C PRO A 322 -15.87 9.41 -0.59
N VAL A 323 -16.64 10.23 0.12
CA VAL A 323 -16.76 10.19 1.59
C VAL A 323 -17.48 8.93 2.07
N ASP A 324 -18.53 8.51 1.34
CA ASP A 324 -19.32 7.33 1.68
C ASP A 324 -18.53 6.04 1.42
N ALA A 325 -17.66 6.01 0.40
CA ALA A 325 -16.76 4.90 0.11
C ALA A 325 -15.75 4.69 1.24
N VAL A 326 -15.13 5.76 1.77
CA VAL A 326 -14.27 5.69 2.96
C VAL A 326 -15.05 5.15 4.15
N GLY A 327 -16.22 5.71 4.43
CA GLY A 327 -17.08 5.26 5.51
C GLY A 327 -17.54 3.80 5.36
N MET A 328 -17.71 3.31 4.14
CA MET A 328 -18.05 1.92 3.86
C MET A 328 -16.87 0.99 4.19
N LEU A 329 -15.66 1.31 3.75
CA LEU A 329 -14.46 0.55 4.14
C LEU A 329 -14.30 0.50 5.67
N ALA A 330 -14.45 1.63 6.36
CA ALA A 330 -14.37 1.70 7.80
C ALA A 330 -15.41 0.79 8.51
N ARG A 331 -16.65 0.73 7.99
CA ARG A 331 -17.70 -0.15 8.53
C ARG A 331 -17.40 -1.63 8.30
N ILE A 332 -16.92 -1.98 7.08
CA ILE A 332 -16.55 -3.37 6.77
C ILE A 332 -15.36 -3.79 7.65
N ALA A 333 -14.33 -2.95 7.76
CA ALA A 333 -13.17 -3.22 8.61
C ALA A 333 -13.59 -3.48 10.06
N ARG A 334 -14.37 -2.56 10.64
CA ARG A 334 -14.88 -2.72 12.01
C ARG A 334 -15.69 -4.01 12.22
N ALA A 335 -16.50 -4.40 11.24
CA ALA A 335 -17.32 -5.62 11.34
C ALA A 335 -16.46 -6.89 11.24
N THR A 336 -15.33 -6.84 10.52
CA THR A 336 -14.50 -8.00 10.19
C THR A 336 -13.39 -8.25 11.20
N GLU A 337 -12.75 -7.20 11.71
CA GLU A 337 -11.54 -7.28 12.56
C GLU A 337 -11.71 -8.13 13.81
N GLY A 338 -12.91 -8.13 14.39
CA GLY A 338 -13.22 -8.95 15.57
C GLY A 338 -13.06 -10.45 15.36
N SER A 339 -13.17 -10.89 14.11
CA SER A 339 -13.17 -12.31 13.74
C SER A 339 -11.78 -12.89 13.44
N HIS A 340 -10.69 -12.08 13.44
CA HIS A 340 -9.33 -12.58 13.19
C HIS A 340 -8.94 -13.76 14.10
N HIS A 341 -9.36 -13.72 15.37
CA HIS A 341 -9.06 -14.77 16.35
C HIS A 341 -9.83 -16.06 16.07
N ASP A 342 -11.04 -15.95 15.55
CA ASP A 342 -11.91 -17.10 15.28
C ASP A 342 -11.42 -17.91 14.08
N TYR A 343 -10.72 -17.26 13.13
CA TYR A 343 -10.14 -17.88 11.94
C TYR A 343 -8.68 -18.31 12.09
N GLY A 344 -8.13 -18.29 13.32
CA GLY A 344 -6.82 -18.88 13.63
C GLY A 344 -5.61 -18.17 12.99
N PHE A 345 -5.73 -16.89 12.66
CA PHE A 345 -4.68 -16.12 11.98
C PHE A 345 -3.31 -16.27 12.66
N ASN A 346 -3.27 -16.31 13.99
CA ASN A 346 -2.02 -16.37 14.77
C ASN A 346 -1.29 -17.72 14.69
N HIS A 347 -1.97 -18.82 14.32
CA HIS A 347 -1.35 -20.14 14.24
C HIS A 347 -0.44 -20.34 13.02
N TYR A 348 -0.55 -19.47 12.02
CA TYR A 348 0.21 -19.58 10.78
C TYR A 348 1.49 -18.73 10.74
N LEU A 349 1.71 -17.88 11.76
CA LEU A 349 2.87 -17.00 11.81
C LEU A 349 3.98 -17.65 12.64
N SER A 350 4.81 -18.43 11.99
CA SER A 350 6.11 -18.89 12.54
C SER A 350 7.23 -18.32 11.69
N PRO A 351 7.73 -17.13 12.01
CA PRO A 351 8.79 -16.51 11.23
C PRO A 351 10.09 -17.33 11.36
N SER A 352 10.76 -17.54 10.23
CA SER A 352 12.16 -17.96 10.28
C SER A 352 13.00 -16.76 10.69
N VAL A 353 13.62 -16.83 11.84
CA VAL A 353 14.32 -15.70 12.46
C VAL A 353 15.81 -15.94 12.33
N SER A 354 16.57 -14.91 11.93
CA SER A 354 18.02 -14.93 12.01
C SER A 354 18.47 -14.90 13.49
N GLU A 355 19.64 -15.44 13.82
CA GLU A 355 20.17 -15.41 15.19
C GLU A 355 20.21 -13.98 15.77
N GLY A 356 20.45 -12.98 14.92
CA GLY A 356 20.51 -11.57 15.33
C GLY A 356 19.16 -10.96 15.71
N GLU A 357 18.03 -11.55 15.30
CA GLU A 357 16.68 -11.06 15.55
C GLU A 357 15.89 -11.92 16.54
N LEU A 358 16.52 -12.99 17.04
CA LEU A 358 15.85 -13.97 17.92
C LEU A 358 15.30 -13.33 19.20
N ILE A 359 16.02 -12.36 19.78
CA ILE A 359 15.62 -11.68 21.00
C ILE A 359 14.35 -10.85 20.76
N GLU A 360 14.36 -10.00 19.75
CA GLU A 360 13.22 -9.13 19.42
C GLU A 360 11.99 -9.95 19.05
N GLU A 361 12.18 -11.08 18.39
CA GLU A 361 11.09 -11.98 18.03
C GLU A 361 10.51 -12.70 19.26
N THR A 362 11.39 -13.16 20.15
CA THR A 362 11.00 -13.78 21.42
C THR A 362 10.19 -12.78 22.28
N ILE A 363 10.65 -11.53 22.33
CA ILE A 363 9.94 -10.47 23.04
C ILE A 363 8.57 -10.19 22.38
N ALA A 364 8.51 -10.07 21.06
CA ALA A 364 7.24 -9.87 20.35
C ALA A 364 6.24 -11.00 20.62
N SER A 365 6.69 -12.26 20.55
CA SER A 365 5.87 -13.44 20.86
C SER A 365 5.40 -13.43 22.34
N SER A 366 6.25 -13.00 23.26
CA SER A 366 5.91 -12.90 24.67
C SER A 366 4.91 -11.77 24.94
N VAL A 367 5.00 -10.64 24.23
CA VAL A 367 3.98 -9.57 24.25
C VAL A 367 2.63 -10.12 23.79
N VAL A 368 2.62 -10.90 22.70
CA VAL A 368 1.40 -11.54 22.18
C VAL A 368 0.78 -12.49 23.20
N ALA A 369 1.58 -13.38 23.79
CA ALA A 369 1.11 -14.30 24.83
C ALA A 369 0.56 -13.56 26.04
N THR A 370 1.24 -12.50 26.50
CA THR A 370 0.83 -11.64 27.61
C THR A 370 -0.49 -10.93 27.29
N ALA A 371 -0.60 -10.33 26.08
CA ALA A 371 -1.78 -9.60 25.65
C ALA A 371 -3.02 -10.52 25.54
N ASN A 372 -2.84 -11.73 25.04
CA ASN A 372 -3.92 -12.73 24.93
C ASN A 372 -4.40 -13.23 26.31
N ARG A 373 -3.53 -13.22 27.31
CA ARG A 373 -3.88 -13.68 28.68
C ARG A 373 -4.45 -12.58 29.55
N LEU A 374 -3.87 -11.39 29.50
CA LEU A 374 -4.22 -10.27 30.39
C LEU A 374 -5.27 -9.31 29.80
N HIS A 375 -5.54 -9.38 28.51
CA HIS A 375 -6.45 -8.49 27.79
C HIS A 375 -6.23 -7.01 28.09
N PRO A 376 -4.99 -6.48 27.91
CA PRO A 376 -4.66 -5.11 28.27
C PRO A 376 -5.50 -4.10 27.47
N LYS A 377 -5.65 -2.89 28.00
CA LYS A 377 -6.31 -1.77 27.31
C LYS A 377 -5.54 -1.34 26.09
N LEU A 378 -4.21 -1.38 26.17
CA LEU A 378 -3.30 -1.06 25.08
C LEU A 378 -1.93 -1.75 25.26
N ILE A 379 -1.19 -1.79 24.17
CA ILE A 379 0.22 -2.16 24.17
C ILE A 379 1.02 -0.91 23.86
N ALA A 380 1.83 -0.44 24.78
CA ALA A 380 2.66 0.74 24.63
C ALA A 380 4.05 0.36 24.09
N ILE A 381 4.46 1.00 23.00
CA ILE A 381 5.76 0.72 22.37
C ILE A 381 6.53 2.02 22.13
N PRO A 382 7.42 2.40 23.06
CA PRO A 382 8.46 3.37 22.75
C PRO A 382 9.31 2.89 21.56
N THR A 383 9.45 3.71 20.53
CA THR A 383 10.15 3.29 19.33
C THR A 383 10.80 4.45 18.58
N ARG A 384 11.99 4.22 18.05
CA ARG A 384 12.70 5.18 17.18
C ARG A 384 12.34 5.00 15.72
N THR A 385 12.25 3.75 15.24
CA THR A 385 12.08 3.39 13.83
C THR A 385 10.72 2.76 13.51
N GLY A 386 9.93 2.41 14.52
CA GLY A 386 8.67 1.68 14.35
C GLY A 386 8.81 0.17 14.16
N ALA A 387 10.04 -0.38 14.14
CA ALA A 387 10.26 -1.79 13.86
C ALA A 387 9.54 -2.72 14.85
N THR A 388 9.63 -2.45 16.15
CA THR A 388 8.94 -3.25 17.19
C THR A 388 7.42 -3.18 17.02
N ALA A 389 6.87 -2.00 16.72
CA ALA A 389 5.42 -1.85 16.51
C ALA A 389 4.96 -2.68 15.30
N ARG A 390 5.72 -2.67 14.20
CA ARG A 390 5.45 -3.50 13.01
C ARG A 390 5.58 -5.00 13.31
N ARG A 391 6.58 -5.40 14.11
CA ARG A 391 6.78 -6.79 14.51
C ARG A 391 5.64 -7.32 15.40
N VAL A 392 5.11 -6.51 16.31
CA VAL A 392 3.99 -6.90 17.19
C VAL A 392 2.65 -6.85 16.44
N THR A 393 2.40 -5.85 15.59
CA THR A 393 1.10 -5.70 14.93
C THR A 393 0.77 -6.81 13.93
N ARG A 394 1.77 -7.50 13.38
CA ARG A 394 1.54 -8.63 12.46
C ARG A 394 0.68 -9.76 13.06
N TYR A 395 0.61 -9.86 14.39
CA TYR A 395 -0.22 -10.82 15.10
C TYR A 395 -1.69 -10.40 15.26
N ARG A 396 -2.08 -9.24 14.72
CA ARG A 396 -3.47 -8.73 14.68
C ARG A 396 -4.17 -8.77 16.03
N LEU A 397 -3.48 -8.28 17.08
CA LEU A 397 -3.96 -8.31 18.44
C LEU A 397 -5.22 -7.46 18.68
N ARG A 398 -6.03 -7.84 19.66
CA ARG A 398 -7.23 -7.08 20.06
C ARG A 398 -6.95 -5.68 20.62
N PRO A 399 -5.96 -5.49 21.54
CA PRO A 399 -5.64 -4.14 22.01
C PRO A 399 -5.00 -3.30 20.89
N TRP A 400 -5.12 -1.98 20.99
CA TRP A 400 -4.37 -1.06 20.17
C TRP A 400 -2.89 -1.07 20.55
N ILE A 401 -2.02 -0.91 19.57
CA ILE A 401 -0.60 -0.65 19.76
C ILE A 401 -0.42 0.86 19.72
N VAL A 402 -0.02 1.46 20.82
CA VAL A 402 0.32 2.89 20.90
C VAL A 402 1.84 3.01 20.79
N ALA A 403 2.29 3.53 19.65
CA ALA A 403 3.71 3.69 19.37
C ALA A 403 4.16 5.12 19.70
N PHE A 404 4.95 5.28 20.74
CA PHE A 404 5.50 6.56 21.18
C PHE A 404 6.84 6.83 20.52
N SER A 405 6.99 7.96 19.83
CA SER A 405 8.23 8.30 19.13
C SER A 405 8.53 9.79 19.18
N HIS A 406 9.82 10.13 19.36
CA HIS A 406 10.35 11.48 19.16
C HIS A 406 10.65 11.78 17.68
N ASN A 407 10.42 10.83 16.78
CA ASN A 407 10.63 10.99 15.35
C ASN A 407 9.28 11.14 14.63
N ALA A 408 9.02 12.35 14.11
CA ALA A 408 7.79 12.65 13.40
C ALA A 408 7.63 11.79 12.11
N THR A 409 8.75 11.51 11.42
CA THR A 409 8.76 10.67 10.22
C THR A 409 8.33 9.24 10.55
N THR A 410 8.84 8.65 11.64
CA THR A 410 8.41 7.34 12.12
C THR A 410 6.91 7.31 12.42
N CYS A 411 6.38 8.37 13.05
CA CYS A 411 4.94 8.46 13.29
C CYS A 411 4.12 8.49 12.00
N GLN A 412 4.60 9.15 10.94
CA GLN A 412 3.94 9.15 9.64
C GLN A 412 4.00 7.77 8.97
N GLN A 413 5.17 7.13 9.00
CA GLN A 413 5.37 5.80 8.41
C GLN A 413 4.53 4.71 9.09
N LEU A 414 4.26 4.83 10.39
CA LEU A 414 3.40 3.91 11.12
C LEU A 414 1.90 4.05 10.76
N ALA A 415 1.50 5.08 10.01
CA ALA A 415 0.16 5.18 9.46
C ALA A 415 -0.19 4.06 8.47
N PHE A 416 0.78 3.32 7.97
CA PHE A 416 0.59 2.15 7.10
C PHE A 416 0.39 0.84 7.86
N SER A 417 0.57 0.81 9.18
CA SER A 417 0.57 -0.43 9.97
C SER A 417 -0.76 -0.64 10.68
N TYR A 418 -1.35 -1.83 10.54
CA TYR A 418 -2.60 -2.24 11.17
C TYR A 418 -2.59 -2.02 12.68
N GLY A 419 -3.64 -1.43 13.23
CA GLY A 419 -3.83 -1.31 14.69
C GLY A 419 -2.74 -0.54 15.44
N VAL A 420 -1.87 0.19 14.73
CA VAL A 420 -0.87 1.08 15.35
C VAL A 420 -1.40 2.50 15.40
N HIS A 421 -1.35 3.09 16.58
CA HIS A 421 -1.64 4.51 16.84
C HIS A 421 -0.35 5.22 17.19
N PRO A 422 0.26 6.00 16.29
CA PRO A 422 1.51 6.69 16.55
C PRO A 422 1.28 7.98 17.36
N VAL A 423 2.04 8.16 18.41
CA VAL A 423 2.08 9.35 19.26
C VAL A 423 3.43 10.02 19.14
N TYR A 424 3.45 11.26 18.64
CA TYR A 424 4.66 12.06 18.58
C TYR A 424 4.89 12.76 19.92
N LEU A 425 6.10 12.65 20.44
CA LEU A 425 6.52 13.28 21.69
C LEU A 425 7.53 14.38 21.42
N GLU A 426 7.28 15.57 21.95
CA GLU A 426 8.24 16.66 21.93
C GLU A 426 9.25 16.51 23.08
N GLY A 427 10.49 16.92 22.83
CA GLY A 427 11.58 16.88 23.81
C GLY A 427 12.20 15.51 23.99
N ASP A 428 13.03 15.37 25.04
CA ASP A 428 13.85 14.18 25.30
C ASP A 428 13.44 13.57 26.68
N ARG A 429 12.21 13.08 26.76
CA ARG A 429 11.65 12.46 27.97
C ARG A 429 11.79 10.95 27.87
N HIS A 430 12.24 10.30 28.96
CA HIS A 430 12.52 8.86 28.99
C HIS A 430 11.79 8.10 30.11
N ASP A 431 11.02 8.79 30.93
CA ASP A 431 10.15 8.14 31.93
C ASP A 431 8.87 7.64 31.24
N TRP A 432 8.97 6.43 30.70
CA TRP A 432 7.91 5.86 29.86
C TRP A 432 6.64 5.58 30.65
N ASN A 433 6.74 5.10 31.91
CA ASN A 433 5.56 4.83 32.74
C ASN A 433 4.78 6.10 32.97
N ARG A 434 5.45 7.19 33.31
CA ARG A 434 4.84 8.50 33.47
C ARG A 434 4.25 9.04 32.15
N ILE A 435 4.99 8.96 31.04
CA ILE A 435 4.53 9.44 29.73
C ILE A 435 3.28 8.69 29.30
N ILE A 436 3.26 7.37 29.46
CA ILE A 436 2.12 6.52 29.06
C ILE A 436 0.90 6.84 29.93
N ASN A 437 1.07 6.97 31.26
CA ASN A 437 -0.02 7.32 32.17
C ASN A 437 -0.57 8.72 31.88
N GLU A 438 0.28 9.73 31.68
CA GLU A 438 -0.14 11.08 31.30
C GLU A 438 -0.93 11.07 29.98
N TRP A 439 -0.44 10.32 28.97
CA TRP A 439 -1.14 10.18 27.69
C TRP A 439 -2.47 9.44 27.86
N CYS A 440 -2.52 8.33 28.59
CA CYS A 440 -3.73 7.58 28.87
C CYS A 440 -4.78 8.46 29.57
N ALA A 441 -4.37 9.24 30.57
CA ALA A 441 -5.25 10.18 31.26
C ALA A 441 -5.83 11.23 30.31
N SER A 442 -5.01 11.79 29.40
CA SER A 442 -5.46 12.76 28.37
C SER A 442 -6.49 12.15 27.39
N GLU A 443 -6.40 10.85 27.15
CA GLU A 443 -7.31 10.09 26.28
C GLU A 443 -8.50 9.46 27.05
N GLN A 444 -8.64 9.77 28.35
CA GLN A 444 -9.69 9.25 29.26
C GLN A 444 -9.61 7.72 29.44
N ILE A 445 -8.40 7.15 29.38
CA ILE A 445 -8.12 5.76 29.73
C ILE A 445 -7.56 5.75 31.15
N THR A 446 -8.44 5.66 32.17
CA THR A 446 -8.11 5.89 33.57
C THR A 446 -7.94 4.61 34.39
N SER A 447 -8.13 3.43 33.80
CA SER A 447 -8.00 2.16 34.54
C SER A 447 -7.77 0.99 33.61
N GLY A 448 -7.19 -0.07 34.14
CA GLY A 448 -6.91 -1.32 33.46
C GLY A 448 -5.42 -1.62 33.38
N ILE A 449 -5.03 -2.58 32.58
CA ILE A 449 -3.65 -3.03 32.41
C ILE A 449 -3.09 -2.48 31.09
N ALA A 450 -1.85 -2.01 31.11
CA ALA A 450 -1.03 -1.76 29.94
C ALA A 450 0.14 -2.76 29.89
N VAL A 451 0.51 -3.15 28.69
CA VAL A 451 1.73 -3.92 28.41
C VAL A 451 2.68 -3.01 27.67
N MET A 452 3.85 -2.77 28.20
CA MET A 452 4.89 -2.00 27.53
C MET A 452 6.02 -2.92 27.07
N THR A 453 6.57 -2.65 25.88
CA THR A 453 7.79 -3.30 25.42
C THR A 453 8.74 -2.27 24.84
N GLN A 454 9.99 -2.33 25.28
CA GLN A 454 11.02 -1.37 24.88
C GLN A 454 12.41 -2.00 24.85
N GLY A 455 13.35 -1.28 24.25
CA GLY A 455 14.78 -1.52 24.43
C GLY A 455 15.31 -0.61 25.53
N SER A 456 15.77 -1.19 26.62
CA SER A 456 16.13 -0.43 27.82
C SER A 456 17.62 -0.24 28.03
N SER A 457 18.47 -0.83 27.21
CA SER A 457 19.88 -0.93 27.53
C SER A 457 20.66 0.25 26.93
N ARG A 458 21.34 1.02 27.79
CA ARG A 458 22.41 1.94 27.35
C ARG A 458 23.48 1.23 26.50
N HIS A 459 23.58 -0.10 26.62
CA HIS A 459 24.52 -0.93 25.86
C HIS A 459 23.95 -1.45 24.53
N ASN A 460 22.61 -1.37 24.33
CA ASN A 460 21.91 -1.80 23.10
C ASN A 460 20.64 -0.96 22.88
N PRO A 461 20.77 0.34 22.59
CA PRO A 461 19.62 1.27 22.54
C PRO A 461 18.63 0.98 21.42
N ASP A 462 18.99 0.15 20.45
CA ASP A 462 18.20 -0.13 19.24
C ASP A 462 17.49 -1.51 19.26
N ARG A 463 17.65 -2.31 20.33
CA ARG A 463 17.06 -3.65 20.43
C ARG A 463 15.99 -3.72 21.51
N THR A 464 14.82 -4.23 21.13
CA THR A 464 13.72 -4.51 22.09
C THR A 464 14.07 -5.74 22.92
N ASN A 465 14.16 -5.58 24.23
CA ASN A 465 14.61 -6.62 25.15
C ASN A 465 13.87 -6.68 26.49
N GLN A 466 12.81 -5.87 26.66
CA GLN A 466 12.03 -5.82 27.90
C GLN A 466 10.53 -5.86 27.64
N ILE A 467 9.82 -6.48 28.57
CA ILE A 467 8.35 -6.38 28.70
C ILE A 467 8.05 -5.97 30.13
N GLU A 468 7.16 -5.01 30.27
CA GLU A 468 6.64 -4.55 31.55
C GLU A 468 5.11 -4.56 31.52
N VAL A 469 4.49 -4.96 32.61
CA VAL A 469 3.04 -4.95 32.80
C VAL A 469 2.74 -4.07 33.98
N PHE A 470 1.89 -3.09 33.81
CA PHE A 470 1.52 -2.17 34.92
C PHE A 470 0.06 -1.78 34.85
N SER A 471 -0.48 -1.35 36.00
CA SER A 471 -1.84 -0.82 36.12
C SER A 471 -1.88 0.63 35.66
N LEU A 472 -2.94 0.99 34.90
CA LEU A 472 -3.24 2.37 34.52
C LEU A 472 -4.03 3.04 35.63
N GLY A 473 -3.68 4.28 35.97
CA GLY A 473 -4.38 5.08 36.97
C GLY A 473 -3.93 4.82 38.41
N ASP A 474 -3.01 3.90 38.66
CA ASP A 474 -2.28 3.87 39.93
C ASP A 474 -1.19 4.96 39.85
N ASP A 475 -1.49 6.14 40.38
CA ASP A 475 -0.45 7.08 40.74
C ASP A 475 0.40 6.34 41.79
N GLY A 476 1.60 5.86 41.34
CA GLY A 476 2.52 5.16 42.22
C GLY A 476 2.81 6.02 43.46
N ILE A 477 2.05 5.78 44.48
CA ILE A 477 2.43 6.21 45.83
C ILE A 477 3.52 5.23 46.22
N GLU A 478 4.77 5.65 46.02
CA GLU A 478 5.89 5.02 46.71
C GLU A 478 5.59 5.05 48.22
N GLU A 479 5.40 3.87 48.83
CA GLU A 479 5.68 3.68 50.22
C GLU A 479 7.17 3.44 50.47
#